data_a27ecee383de953ca5c5ca4aab3f429a
#
_entry.id   a27ecee383de953ca5c5ca4aab3f429a
#
_cell.length_a   1.000
_cell.length_b   1.000
_cell.length_c   1.000
_cell.angle_alpha   90.00
_cell.angle_beta   90.00
_cell.angle_gamma   90.00
#
_symmetry.space_group_name_H-M   'P 1'
#
loop_
_entity.id
_entity.type
_entity.pdbx_description
1 polymer ?
#
loop_
_entity_poly.entity_id
_entity_poly.type
_entity_poly.pdbx_seq_one_letter_code
_entity_poly.pdbx_strand_id
1 'polypeptide(L)'
;MLDLLIFGGIVIDGTGRAAYRADIGVQGGKIAAIGDLSSCEAACRIDASGAVVTPGFIDIHRHADAALFRPDFGKAELAQGLTTIVNGNCGLSLAPFGQAHRAEILSYLYPICGAIDPRTATQRLSDYFPSLPPLPLHVGMLVGAGTLRADAAGYALTHLEEAHYHAIHAAMEQALSDGALGVSLGLGYAPECFYTTQELIYALSPLAAQNIPLTVHMRQEGGGVVDSVEEMLTVARALRLPLHISHLKAMGKENWGTKIPQALSLLTRARDEGLDVTCDVYPYTAGSTQLLHILPPDFLEGGIDAVIRRLQDAGARRALRQRIESGVGFDDIARLAGWDGIYLTGLYRPENLPYLGSSIAQVAAQTGKDPLDCCCDLLVSERCEITMIDFMASEEDIARILRSPLSNLISDATYPSEGKPHPRVYGTFPHLLEHFVREKGVLSLEEAVKKMTLLPAQALRLKAKGALAVGLDADINVFDPAQVHETGTYEAPCQLAQGMRYVIVGGTVALHDGVFSEQSAGTILKRGN
;
A
#
# COMPACT_ATOMS: atom_id res chain seq x y z
N MET A 1 -36.55 13.84 -8.66
CA MET A 1 -35.44 14.61 -9.33
C MET A 1 -34.12 14.05 -8.85
N LEU A 2 -33.23 13.68 -9.75
CA LEU A 2 -31.90 13.19 -9.41
C LEU A 2 -31.00 14.35 -8.95
N ASP A 3 -30.02 14.06 -8.10
CA ASP A 3 -29.02 15.05 -7.72
C ASP A 3 -28.01 15.25 -8.86
N LEU A 4 -27.63 14.13 -9.50
CA LEU A 4 -26.68 14.11 -10.63
C LEU A 4 -27.15 13.10 -11.69
N LEU A 5 -27.03 13.46 -12.95
CA LEU A 5 -27.22 12.59 -14.11
C LEU A 5 -25.96 12.62 -14.98
N ILE A 6 -25.33 11.45 -15.17
CA ILE A 6 -24.21 11.24 -16.11
C ILE A 6 -24.79 10.53 -17.33
N PHE A 7 -24.66 11.15 -18.51
CA PHE A 7 -25.30 10.65 -19.74
C PHE A 7 -24.33 10.58 -20.92
N GLY A 8 -24.67 9.77 -21.91
CA GLY A 8 -23.98 9.68 -23.19
C GLY A 8 -22.67 8.87 -23.18
N GLY A 9 -22.22 8.38 -22.03
CA GLY A 9 -20.98 7.64 -21.87
C GLY A 9 -21.09 6.14 -22.17
N ILE A 10 -19.95 5.47 -22.15
CA ILE A 10 -19.82 4.01 -22.22
C ILE A 10 -19.53 3.51 -20.80
N VAL A 11 -20.42 2.71 -20.24
CA VAL A 11 -20.30 2.18 -18.88
C VAL A 11 -19.42 0.94 -18.85
N ILE A 12 -18.41 0.94 -17.98
CA ILE A 12 -17.59 -0.20 -17.57
C ILE A 12 -17.82 -0.37 -16.06
N ASP A 13 -18.69 -1.28 -15.69
CA ASP A 13 -19.29 -1.32 -14.36
C ASP A 13 -18.45 -1.94 -13.23
N GLY A 14 -17.20 -2.31 -13.50
CA GLY A 14 -16.29 -2.92 -12.55
C GLY A 14 -16.39 -4.44 -12.45
N THR A 15 -17.39 -5.09 -13.05
CA THR A 15 -17.56 -6.56 -12.95
C THR A 15 -16.65 -7.34 -13.91
N GLY A 16 -16.04 -6.66 -14.89
CA GLY A 16 -15.26 -7.28 -15.96
C GLY A 16 -16.09 -7.75 -17.15
N ARG A 17 -17.41 -7.49 -17.17
CA ARG A 17 -18.24 -7.70 -18.35
C ARG A 17 -17.95 -6.64 -19.41
N ALA A 18 -18.32 -6.94 -20.66
CA ALA A 18 -18.17 -6.02 -21.78
C ALA A 18 -18.86 -4.67 -21.50
N ALA A 19 -18.21 -3.59 -21.96
CA ALA A 19 -18.72 -2.22 -21.86
C ALA A 19 -20.06 -2.06 -22.61
N TYR A 20 -20.93 -1.19 -22.10
CA TYR A 20 -22.27 -0.96 -22.67
C TYR A 20 -22.70 0.52 -22.54
N ARG A 21 -23.67 0.96 -23.32
CA ARG A 21 -24.23 2.31 -23.23
C ARG A 21 -25.33 2.36 -22.18
N ALA A 22 -25.24 3.30 -21.24
CA ALA A 22 -26.29 3.63 -20.30
C ALA A 22 -25.99 4.99 -19.65
N ASP A 23 -27.03 5.64 -19.15
CA ASP A 23 -26.91 6.79 -18.27
C ASP A 23 -26.90 6.32 -16.82
N ILE A 24 -26.33 7.13 -15.92
CA ILE A 24 -26.27 6.86 -14.48
C ILE A 24 -26.92 8.03 -13.74
N GLY A 25 -27.97 7.71 -12.99
CA GLY A 25 -28.65 8.65 -12.10
C GLY A 25 -28.21 8.46 -10.66
N VAL A 26 -27.87 9.57 -9.99
CA VAL A 26 -27.42 9.61 -8.60
C VAL A 26 -28.42 10.36 -7.75
N GLN A 27 -28.72 9.85 -6.55
CA GLN A 27 -29.55 10.50 -5.55
C GLN A 27 -29.08 10.15 -4.14
N GLY A 28 -28.91 11.14 -3.28
CA GLY A 28 -28.49 10.95 -1.88
C GLY A 28 -27.13 10.25 -1.76
N GLY A 29 -26.19 10.53 -2.66
CA GLY A 29 -24.86 9.91 -2.67
C GLY A 29 -24.82 8.45 -3.14
N LYS A 30 -25.94 7.91 -3.64
CA LYS A 30 -26.07 6.54 -4.13
C LYS A 30 -26.43 6.51 -5.62
N ILE A 31 -26.05 5.44 -6.30
CA ILE A 31 -26.55 5.14 -7.65
C ILE A 31 -28.03 4.78 -7.54
N ALA A 32 -28.90 5.62 -8.06
CA ALA A 32 -30.35 5.46 -7.99
C ALA A 32 -30.92 4.71 -9.20
N ALA A 33 -30.32 4.90 -10.39
CA ALA A 33 -30.78 4.26 -11.63
C ALA A 33 -29.62 4.12 -12.63
N ILE A 34 -29.69 3.08 -13.46
CA ILE A 34 -28.81 2.84 -14.62
C ILE A 34 -29.67 2.42 -15.79
N GLY A 35 -29.58 3.09 -16.94
CA GLY A 35 -30.34 2.77 -18.14
C GLY A 35 -30.55 3.99 -19.03
N ASP A 36 -31.65 4.04 -19.79
CA ASP A 36 -32.06 5.24 -20.52
C ASP A 36 -32.77 6.20 -19.56
N LEU A 37 -32.06 7.27 -19.20
CA LEU A 37 -32.56 8.31 -18.28
C LEU A 37 -32.76 9.67 -19.00
N SER A 38 -32.91 9.64 -20.33
CA SER A 38 -33.05 10.84 -21.17
C SER A 38 -34.22 11.74 -20.75
N SER A 39 -35.30 11.14 -20.21
CA SER A 39 -36.49 11.86 -19.69
C SER A 39 -36.36 12.29 -18.23
N CYS A 40 -35.29 11.94 -17.52
CA CYS A 40 -35.16 12.24 -16.10
C CYS A 40 -34.66 13.66 -15.87
N GLU A 41 -35.28 14.34 -14.89
CA GLU A 41 -34.82 15.62 -14.38
C GLU A 41 -33.69 15.42 -13.37
N ALA A 42 -32.65 16.24 -13.43
CA ALA A 42 -31.53 16.24 -12.51
C ALA A 42 -31.08 17.68 -12.20
N ALA A 43 -30.63 17.90 -10.95
CA ALA A 43 -30.08 19.19 -10.51
C ALA A 43 -28.75 19.50 -11.21
N CYS A 44 -27.90 18.47 -11.43
CA CYS A 44 -26.65 18.58 -12.18
C CYS A 44 -26.64 17.53 -13.31
N ARG A 45 -26.06 17.88 -14.47
CA ARG A 45 -25.91 16.97 -15.62
C ARG A 45 -24.47 16.97 -16.09
N ILE A 46 -23.90 15.78 -16.30
CA ILE A 46 -22.56 15.56 -16.84
C ILE A 46 -22.69 14.87 -18.19
N ASP A 47 -22.19 15.50 -19.25
CA ASP A 47 -22.06 14.89 -20.56
C ASP A 47 -20.77 14.04 -20.58
N ALA A 48 -20.92 12.72 -20.63
CA ALA A 48 -19.83 11.75 -20.73
C ALA A 48 -19.60 11.27 -22.18
N SER A 49 -20.14 11.96 -23.18
CA SER A 49 -19.96 11.60 -24.59
C SER A 49 -18.48 11.51 -24.94
N GLY A 50 -18.09 10.41 -25.60
CA GLY A 50 -16.70 10.12 -25.95
C GLY A 50 -15.81 9.66 -24.79
N ALA A 51 -16.40 9.41 -23.61
CA ALA A 51 -15.68 8.92 -22.43
C ALA A 51 -16.26 7.59 -21.92
N VAL A 52 -15.49 6.91 -21.08
CA VAL A 52 -15.97 5.80 -20.27
C VAL A 52 -16.42 6.30 -18.90
N VAL A 53 -17.40 5.59 -18.34
CA VAL A 53 -17.91 5.81 -16.99
C VAL A 53 -17.64 4.55 -16.18
N THR A 54 -16.83 4.65 -15.13
CA THR A 54 -16.41 3.51 -14.32
C THR A 54 -16.71 3.77 -12.84
N PRO A 55 -16.70 2.71 -11.97
CA PRO A 55 -16.60 2.96 -10.53
C PRO A 55 -15.35 3.79 -10.23
N GLY A 56 -15.37 4.55 -9.16
CA GLY A 56 -14.18 5.20 -8.60
C GLY A 56 -13.14 4.15 -8.21
N PHE A 57 -11.87 4.45 -8.47
CA PHE A 57 -10.79 3.51 -8.20
C PHE A 57 -10.52 3.39 -6.70
N ILE A 58 -10.08 2.20 -6.28
CA ILE A 58 -9.87 1.82 -4.88
C ILE A 58 -8.44 1.33 -4.72
N ASP A 59 -7.67 1.99 -3.88
CA ASP A 59 -6.32 1.57 -3.50
C ASP A 59 -6.32 1.05 -2.06
N ILE A 60 -6.23 -0.25 -1.90
CA ILE A 60 -6.27 -0.89 -0.58
C ILE A 60 -4.92 -0.99 0.11
N HIS A 61 -3.86 -0.44 -0.50
CA HIS A 61 -2.52 -0.52 0.04
C HIS A 61 -1.78 0.82 -0.10
N ARG A 62 -1.89 1.67 0.91
CA ARG A 62 -1.16 2.94 1.03
C ARG A 62 -0.67 3.16 2.46
N HIS A 63 0.29 4.07 2.61
CA HIS A 63 0.85 4.49 3.88
C HIS A 63 0.62 5.99 4.13
N ALA A 64 -0.57 6.47 3.77
CA ALA A 64 -0.94 7.88 3.88
C ALA A 64 -1.40 8.28 5.30
N ASP A 65 -1.21 7.44 6.31
CA ASP A 65 -1.71 7.63 7.67
C ASP A 65 -1.44 9.04 8.21
N ALA A 66 -0.21 9.54 8.10
CA ALA A 66 0.13 10.90 8.50
C ALA A 66 -0.14 11.94 7.40
N ALA A 67 -0.10 11.52 6.13
CA ALA A 67 -0.33 12.41 5.00
C ALA A 67 -1.78 12.93 4.93
N LEU A 68 -2.75 12.23 5.55
CA LEU A 68 -4.14 12.68 5.67
C LEU A 68 -4.27 14.08 6.30
N PHE A 69 -3.28 14.52 7.08
CA PHE A 69 -3.25 15.83 7.72
C PHE A 69 -2.62 16.93 6.84
N ARG A 70 -2.04 16.58 5.70
CA ARG A 70 -1.42 17.56 4.77
C ARG A 70 -2.50 18.38 4.06
N PRO A 71 -2.30 19.70 3.89
CA PRO A 71 -3.30 20.56 3.24
C PRO A 71 -3.58 20.22 1.77
N ASP A 72 -2.62 19.57 1.10
CA ASP A 72 -2.70 19.17 -0.32
C ASP A 72 -3.09 17.70 -0.50
N PHE A 73 -3.36 16.98 0.58
CA PHE A 73 -3.80 15.59 0.52
C PHE A 73 -5.08 15.44 -0.30
N GLY A 74 -5.12 14.41 -1.11
CA GLY A 74 -6.23 14.08 -2.00
C GLY A 74 -6.02 14.52 -3.44
N LYS A 75 -5.18 15.52 -3.72
CA LYS A 75 -4.93 15.96 -5.11
C LYS A 75 -4.28 14.89 -5.95
N ALA A 76 -3.23 14.23 -5.43
CA ALA A 76 -2.55 13.14 -6.12
C ALA A 76 -3.46 11.91 -6.29
N GLU A 77 -4.29 11.64 -5.31
CA GLU A 77 -5.24 10.55 -5.30
C GLU A 77 -6.37 10.77 -6.33
N LEU A 78 -7.05 11.90 -6.24
CA LEU A 78 -8.16 12.27 -7.15
C LEU A 78 -7.68 12.39 -8.60
N ALA A 79 -6.48 12.95 -8.84
CA ALA A 79 -5.91 13.03 -10.19
C ALA A 79 -5.72 11.65 -10.85
N GLN A 80 -5.57 10.59 -10.08
CA GLN A 80 -5.48 9.20 -10.53
C GLN A 80 -6.86 8.52 -10.65
N GLY A 81 -7.95 9.18 -10.26
CA GLY A 81 -9.29 8.59 -10.20
C GLY A 81 -9.59 7.81 -8.91
N LEU A 82 -8.76 7.96 -7.88
CA LEU A 82 -8.99 7.31 -6.60
C LEU A 82 -10.13 8.01 -5.84
N THR A 83 -11.12 7.25 -5.44
CA THR A 83 -12.22 7.69 -4.56
C THR A 83 -12.14 7.05 -3.18
N THR A 84 -11.33 6.00 -3.04
CA THR A 84 -11.18 5.24 -1.80
C THR A 84 -9.73 4.80 -1.64
N ILE A 85 -9.18 4.98 -0.43
CA ILE A 85 -7.88 4.44 -0.05
C ILE A 85 -7.96 3.71 1.29
N VAL A 86 -7.03 2.77 1.52
CA VAL A 86 -6.89 2.08 2.81
C VAL A 86 -5.44 2.14 3.27
N ASN A 87 -5.25 2.63 4.48
CA ASN A 87 -3.96 2.79 5.14
C ASN A 87 -3.73 1.74 6.23
N GLY A 88 -2.62 1.82 6.95
CA GLY A 88 -2.26 0.89 8.02
C GLY A 88 -1.76 -0.45 7.50
N ASN A 89 -1.11 -0.49 6.34
CA ASN A 89 -0.58 -1.69 5.70
C ASN A 89 0.79 -2.10 6.26
N CYS A 90 1.27 -3.29 5.87
CA CYS A 90 2.60 -3.83 6.18
C CYS A 90 2.95 -3.85 7.68
N GLY A 91 1.96 -4.08 8.56
CA GLY A 91 2.17 -4.03 10.00
C GLY A 91 2.36 -2.63 10.57
N LEU A 92 2.29 -1.59 9.73
CA LEU A 92 2.59 -0.20 10.06
C LEU A 92 1.28 0.62 10.09
N SER A 93 0.82 1.04 11.27
CA SER A 93 -0.32 1.93 11.41
C SER A 93 -0.06 3.04 12.42
N LEU A 94 -0.60 4.23 12.15
CA LEU A 94 -0.42 5.40 13.03
C LEU A 94 -1.31 5.34 14.28
N ALA A 95 -2.20 4.39 14.37
CA ALA A 95 -3.04 4.07 15.51
C ALA A 95 -3.47 2.58 15.44
N PRO A 96 -3.70 1.90 16.61
CA PRO A 96 -3.55 2.42 17.97
C PRO A 96 -2.16 2.18 18.55
N PHE A 97 -1.67 3.10 19.36
CA PHE A 97 -0.55 2.91 20.30
C PHE A 97 -0.57 3.96 21.41
N GLY A 98 -0.06 3.57 22.58
CA GLY A 98 -0.03 4.39 23.79
C GLY A 98 1.21 5.28 23.90
N GLN A 99 1.62 5.57 25.15
CA GLN A 99 2.71 6.50 25.43
C GLN A 99 4.06 5.79 25.69
N ALA A 100 4.06 4.52 26.09
CA ALA A 100 5.26 3.83 26.56
C ALA A 100 6.37 3.77 25.49
N HIS A 101 6.03 3.40 24.28
CA HIS A 101 6.96 3.27 23.14
C HIS A 101 6.69 4.30 22.03
N ARG A 102 5.90 5.35 22.33
CA ARG A 102 5.46 6.35 21.34
C ARG A 102 6.61 6.93 20.52
N ALA A 103 7.69 7.34 21.16
CA ALA A 103 8.81 7.98 20.46
C ALA A 103 9.49 7.02 19.46
N GLU A 104 9.67 5.76 19.87
CA GLU A 104 10.25 4.71 19.00
C GLU A 104 9.35 4.41 17.80
N ILE A 105 8.04 4.24 18.05
CA ILE A 105 7.05 3.97 16.99
C ILE A 105 7.00 5.12 15.99
N LEU A 106 6.96 6.37 16.46
CA LEU A 106 6.93 7.54 15.59
C LEU A 106 8.20 7.67 14.74
N SER A 107 9.38 7.45 15.33
CA SER A 107 10.65 7.46 14.59
C SER A 107 10.69 6.34 13.54
N TYR A 108 10.18 5.15 13.86
CA TYR A 108 10.14 4.03 12.93
C TYR A 108 9.17 4.26 11.77
N LEU A 109 8.01 4.90 12.01
CA LEU A 109 7.02 5.21 10.99
C LEU A 109 7.40 6.41 10.11
N TYR A 110 8.25 7.31 10.61
CA TYR A 110 8.56 8.59 9.98
C TYR A 110 9.02 8.48 8.51
N PRO A 111 9.94 7.57 8.14
CA PRO A 111 10.40 7.45 6.75
C PRO A 111 9.28 7.04 5.77
N ILE A 112 8.30 6.28 6.23
CA ILE A 112 7.23 5.70 5.40
C ILE A 112 6.00 6.60 5.37
N CYS A 113 5.52 7.04 6.54
CA CYS A 113 4.28 7.81 6.68
C CYS A 113 4.51 9.33 6.62
N GLY A 114 5.76 9.77 6.83
CA GLY A 114 6.14 11.18 6.91
C GLY A 114 5.92 11.80 8.29
N ALA A 115 6.06 13.12 8.36
CA ALA A 115 5.89 13.89 9.60
C ALA A 115 4.47 13.76 10.13
N ILE A 116 4.38 13.47 11.42
CA ILE A 116 3.12 13.25 12.11
C ILE A 116 2.70 14.54 12.80
N ASP A 117 1.49 15.00 12.52
CA ASP A 117 0.92 16.17 13.17
C ASP A 117 0.80 15.92 14.68
N PRO A 118 1.30 16.84 15.54
CA PRO A 118 1.22 16.69 16.99
C PRO A 118 -0.23 16.53 17.53
N ARG A 119 -1.22 16.96 16.75
CA ARG A 119 -2.65 16.84 17.10
C ARG A 119 -3.18 15.43 16.88
N THR A 120 -2.44 14.56 16.19
CA THR A 120 -2.88 13.20 15.89
C THR A 120 -3.08 12.39 17.16
N ALA A 121 -4.31 11.95 17.39
CA ALA A 121 -4.63 11.03 18.45
C ALA A 121 -4.26 9.60 18.04
N THR A 122 -3.41 8.93 18.81
CA THR A 122 -2.87 7.60 18.44
C THR A 122 -3.31 6.48 19.37
N GLN A 123 -3.96 6.78 20.51
CA GLN A 123 -4.27 5.77 21.52
C GLN A 123 -5.32 4.75 21.06
N ARG A 124 -6.31 5.19 20.25
CA ARG A 124 -7.37 4.36 19.71
C ARG A 124 -7.76 4.84 18.32
N LEU A 125 -8.26 3.93 17.47
CA LEU A 125 -8.84 4.35 16.18
C LEU A 125 -10.09 5.22 16.37
N SER A 126 -10.88 4.99 17.42
CA SER A 126 -12.04 5.84 17.76
C SER A 126 -11.65 7.29 18.09
N ASP A 127 -10.40 7.54 18.49
CA ASP A 127 -9.88 8.88 18.75
C ASP A 127 -9.17 9.46 17.51
N TYR A 128 -8.46 8.59 16.76
CA TYR A 128 -7.77 8.96 15.53
C TYR A 128 -8.74 9.46 14.45
N PHE A 129 -9.82 8.73 14.18
CA PHE A 129 -10.76 9.09 13.13
C PHE A 129 -11.39 10.49 13.29
N PRO A 130 -11.86 10.90 14.48
CA PRO A 130 -12.35 12.27 14.67
C PRO A 130 -11.27 13.35 14.64
N SER A 131 -9.98 12.99 14.78
CA SER A 131 -8.86 13.94 14.68
C SER A 131 -8.51 14.31 13.25
N LEU A 132 -8.98 13.53 12.25
CA LEU A 132 -8.72 13.78 10.84
C LEU A 132 -9.43 15.05 10.35
N PRO A 133 -8.80 15.82 9.43
CA PRO A 133 -9.49 16.91 8.75
C PRO A 133 -10.60 16.38 7.83
N PRO A 134 -11.47 17.26 7.28
CA PRO A 134 -12.39 16.88 6.23
C PRO A 134 -11.68 16.19 5.07
N LEU A 135 -12.16 15.02 4.66
CA LEU A 135 -11.49 14.14 3.70
C LEU A 135 -11.99 14.38 2.28
N PRO A 136 -11.11 14.52 1.28
CA PRO A 136 -11.50 14.67 -0.13
C PRO A 136 -11.99 13.36 -0.77
N LEU A 137 -11.61 12.21 -0.21
CA LEU A 137 -11.97 10.86 -0.65
C LEU A 137 -12.17 9.95 0.55
N HIS A 138 -12.76 8.77 0.33
CA HIS A 138 -13.02 7.81 1.41
C HIS A 138 -11.74 7.17 1.92
N VAL A 139 -11.63 7.01 3.23
CA VAL A 139 -10.45 6.45 3.90
C VAL A 139 -10.86 5.30 4.82
N GLY A 140 -10.25 4.14 4.61
CA GLY A 140 -10.27 3.01 5.53
C GLY A 140 -8.93 2.82 6.22
N MET A 141 -8.93 2.09 7.33
CA MET A 141 -7.72 1.75 8.08
C MET A 141 -7.68 0.26 8.38
N LEU A 142 -6.52 -0.34 8.17
CA LEU A 142 -6.13 -1.60 8.81
C LEU A 142 -5.42 -1.27 10.13
N VAL A 143 -5.39 -2.23 11.05
CA VAL A 143 -4.51 -2.14 12.22
C VAL A 143 -3.23 -2.91 11.94
N GLY A 144 -2.08 -2.26 12.08
CA GLY A 144 -0.76 -2.87 11.90
C GLY A 144 -0.36 -3.70 13.12
N ALA A 145 -0.20 -5.02 12.94
CA ALA A 145 0.21 -5.91 14.05
C ALA A 145 1.64 -5.60 14.51
N GLY A 146 2.51 -5.08 13.64
CA GLY A 146 3.82 -4.56 14.00
C GLY A 146 3.74 -3.36 14.95
N THR A 147 2.82 -2.43 14.70
CA THR A 147 2.55 -1.30 15.61
C THR A 147 2.03 -1.80 16.96
N LEU A 148 1.10 -2.78 16.98
CA LEU A 148 0.60 -3.36 18.24
C LEU A 148 1.71 -4.07 19.02
N ARG A 149 2.59 -4.83 18.33
CA ARG A 149 3.73 -5.48 18.95
C ARG A 149 4.71 -4.46 19.53
N ALA A 150 5.00 -3.38 18.77
CA ALA A 150 5.87 -2.30 19.22
C ALA A 150 5.29 -1.53 20.42
N ASP A 151 3.97 -1.33 20.46
CA ASP A 151 3.31 -0.69 21.62
C ASP A 151 3.38 -1.56 22.88
N ALA A 152 3.23 -2.90 22.72
CA ALA A 152 3.28 -3.82 23.84
C ALA A 152 4.69 -4.07 24.39
N ALA A 153 5.74 -4.03 23.54
CA ALA A 153 7.07 -4.56 23.90
C ALA A 153 8.26 -3.74 23.37
N GLY A 154 8.02 -2.65 22.61
CA GLY A 154 9.05 -1.91 21.89
C GLY A 154 9.69 -2.70 20.76
N TYR A 155 10.81 -2.20 20.24
CA TYR A 155 11.57 -2.83 19.16
C TYR A 155 12.75 -3.68 19.67
N ALA A 156 13.01 -3.66 20.98
CA ALA A 156 14.18 -4.31 21.56
C ALA A 156 13.99 -5.82 21.79
N LEU A 157 12.77 -6.27 22.02
CA LEU A 157 12.49 -7.67 22.36
C LEU A 157 12.28 -8.52 21.10
N THR A 158 13.07 -9.59 20.99
CA THR A 158 12.90 -10.62 19.95
C THR A 158 11.84 -11.65 20.32
N HIS A 159 11.73 -12.00 21.60
CA HIS A 159 10.74 -12.92 22.13
C HIS A 159 9.78 -12.21 23.09
N LEU A 160 8.50 -12.55 23.00
CA LEU A 160 7.44 -11.97 23.81
C LEU A 160 7.07 -12.88 24.97
N GLU A 161 6.72 -12.27 26.10
CA GLU A 161 6.09 -12.95 27.23
C GLU A 161 4.56 -12.93 27.06
N GLU A 162 3.87 -13.76 27.85
CA GLU A 162 2.41 -13.91 27.82
C GLU A 162 1.67 -12.57 28.01
N ALA A 163 2.20 -11.70 28.90
CA ALA A 163 1.62 -10.38 29.13
C ALA A 163 1.62 -9.48 27.87
N HIS A 164 2.66 -9.60 27.03
CA HIS A 164 2.73 -8.84 25.77
C HIS A 164 1.68 -9.35 24.77
N TYR A 165 1.48 -10.68 24.66
CA TYR A 165 0.43 -11.24 23.80
C TYR A 165 -0.96 -10.82 24.26
N HIS A 166 -1.24 -10.80 25.57
CA HIS A 166 -2.52 -10.30 26.08
C HIS A 166 -2.75 -8.84 25.72
N ALA A 167 -1.71 -8.00 25.79
CA ALA A 167 -1.82 -6.60 25.39
C ALA A 167 -2.10 -6.46 23.88
N ILE A 168 -1.39 -7.22 23.03
CA ILE A 168 -1.60 -7.26 21.57
C ILE A 168 -3.02 -7.70 21.24
N HIS A 169 -3.51 -8.77 21.87
CA HIS A 169 -4.87 -9.29 21.66
C HIS A 169 -5.93 -8.23 21.99
N ALA A 170 -5.83 -7.64 23.20
CA ALA A 170 -6.78 -6.62 23.64
C ALA A 170 -6.79 -5.37 22.71
N ALA A 171 -5.61 -4.91 22.29
CA ALA A 171 -5.49 -3.77 21.38
C ALA A 171 -6.03 -4.10 19.97
N MET A 172 -5.80 -5.32 19.46
CA MET A 172 -6.33 -5.78 18.18
C MET A 172 -7.86 -5.84 18.20
N GLU A 173 -8.45 -6.50 19.20
CA GLU A 173 -9.90 -6.57 19.38
C GLU A 173 -10.53 -5.18 19.50
N GLN A 174 -9.89 -4.30 20.25
CA GLN A 174 -10.36 -2.92 20.41
C GLN A 174 -10.31 -2.15 19.08
N ALA A 175 -9.23 -2.26 18.30
CA ALA A 175 -9.11 -1.59 17.01
C ALA A 175 -10.17 -2.08 15.99
N LEU A 176 -10.43 -3.39 15.98
CA LEU A 176 -11.50 -3.98 15.17
C LEU A 176 -12.89 -3.50 15.60
N SER A 177 -13.12 -3.35 16.90
CA SER A 177 -14.36 -2.78 17.45
C SER A 177 -14.50 -1.29 17.12
N ASP A 178 -13.42 -0.53 17.09
CA ASP A 178 -13.40 0.90 16.72
C ASP A 178 -13.65 1.10 15.21
N GLY A 179 -13.53 0.04 14.39
CA GLY A 179 -13.88 0.07 12.97
C GLY A 179 -12.73 -0.22 12.01
N ALA A 180 -11.59 -0.76 12.47
CA ALA A 180 -10.55 -1.25 11.56
C ALA A 180 -11.14 -2.27 10.56
N LEU A 181 -10.77 -2.15 9.28
CA LEU A 181 -11.27 -3.03 8.22
C LEU A 181 -10.67 -4.45 8.30
N GLY A 182 -9.48 -4.57 8.86
CA GLY A 182 -8.74 -5.81 8.98
C GLY A 182 -7.44 -5.59 9.75
N VAL A 183 -6.56 -6.57 9.68
CA VAL A 183 -5.23 -6.55 10.30
C VAL A 183 -4.17 -6.68 9.22
N SER A 184 -3.06 -5.95 9.35
CA SER A 184 -1.90 -6.05 8.46
C SER A 184 -0.67 -6.58 9.19
N LEU A 185 0.17 -7.30 8.45
CA LEU A 185 1.47 -7.81 8.89
C LEU A 185 2.60 -7.26 8.02
N GLY A 186 3.79 -7.10 8.62
CA GLY A 186 5.02 -6.75 7.92
C GLY A 186 6.18 -7.66 8.36
N LEU A 187 6.16 -8.92 7.94
CA LEU A 187 7.10 -9.95 8.42
C LEU A 187 8.55 -9.75 7.94
N GLY A 188 8.77 -8.91 6.94
CA GLY A 188 10.10 -8.43 6.56
C GLY A 188 10.63 -7.33 7.49
N TYR A 189 9.80 -6.72 8.34
CA TYR A 189 10.11 -5.56 9.16
C TYR A 189 10.24 -5.90 10.65
N ALA A 190 11.13 -5.19 11.35
CA ALA A 190 11.12 -5.21 12.81
C ALA A 190 9.88 -4.45 13.33
N PRO A 191 9.23 -4.93 14.41
CA PRO A 191 9.64 -6.08 15.22
C PRO A 191 9.00 -7.41 14.79
N GLU A 192 8.18 -7.46 13.72
CA GLU A 192 7.44 -8.66 13.33
C GLU A 192 8.33 -9.75 12.71
N CYS A 193 9.50 -9.38 12.12
CA CYS A 193 10.45 -10.35 11.58
C CYS A 193 10.98 -11.35 12.63
N PHE A 194 10.84 -11.04 13.92
CA PHE A 194 11.25 -11.91 15.02
C PHE A 194 10.22 -13.01 15.35
N TYR A 195 8.99 -12.93 14.84
CA TYR A 195 8.01 -13.99 15.07
C TYR A 195 8.40 -15.28 14.35
N THR A 196 8.31 -16.39 15.05
CA THR A 196 8.14 -17.71 14.43
C THR A 196 6.71 -17.86 13.92
N THR A 197 6.47 -18.81 13.01
CA THR A 197 5.13 -19.10 12.50
C THR A 197 4.14 -19.46 13.63
N GLN A 198 4.59 -20.16 14.68
CA GLN A 198 3.74 -20.53 15.82
C GLN A 198 3.39 -19.32 16.69
N GLU A 199 4.36 -18.45 16.97
CA GLU A 199 4.13 -17.18 17.68
C GLU A 199 3.19 -16.27 16.90
N LEU A 200 3.30 -16.26 15.57
CA LEU A 200 2.41 -15.49 14.71
C LEU A 200 0.97 -16.02 14.77
N ILE A 201 0.76 -17.36 14.70
CA ILE A 201 -0.55 -17.98 14.87
C ILE A 201 -1.15 -17.59 16.24
N TYR A 202 -0.33 -17.59 17.29
CA TYR A 202 -0.79 -17.22 18.63
C TYR A 202 -1.13 -15.72 18.71
N ALA A 203 -0.27 -14.85 18.21
CA ALA A 203 -0.50 -13.39 18.18
C ALA A 203 -1.78 -13.00 17.44
N LEU A 204 -2.14 -13.74 16.39
CA LEU A 204 -3.33 -13.50 15.56
C LEU A 204 -4.56 -14.32 16.00
N SER A 205 -4.47 -15.08 17.09
CA SER A 205 -5.57 -15.95 17.54
C SER A 205 -6.91 -15.23 17.77
N PRO A 206 -6.99 -13.94 18.13
CA PRO A 206 -8.26 -13.24 18.20
C PRO A 206 -9.03 -13.17 16.88
N LEU A 207 -8.34 -13.36 15.74
CA LEU A 207 -8.98 -13.36 14.42
C LEU A 207 -9.59 -14.70 14.01
N ALA A 208 -9.32 -15.76 14.79
CA ALA A 208 -9.65 -17.13 14.40
C ALA A 208 -11.14 -17.31 14.06
N ALA A 209 -11.41 -17.91 12.89
CA ALA A 209 -12.74 -18.16 12.34
C ALA A 209 -13.63 -16.90 12.16
N GLN A 210 -13.02 -15.70 12.17
CA GLN A 210 -13.70 -14.46 11.83
C GLN A 210 -13.46 -14.13 10.35
N ASN A 211 -14.46 -13.53 9.70
CA ASN A 211 -14.33 -13.06 8.32
C ASN A 211 -13.65 -11.67 8.27
N ILE A 212 -12.46 -11.58 8.88
CA ILE A 212 -11.65 -10.36 8.97
C ILE A 212 -10.44 -10.53 8.06
N PRO A 213 -10.22 -9.66 7.07
CA PRO A 213 -9.06 -9.75 6.19
C PRO A 213 -7.75 -9.61 6.94
N LEU A 214 -6.80 -10.50 6.65
CA LEU A 214 -5.40 -10.39 7.04
C LEU A 214 -4.58 -10.06 5.78
N THR A 215 -3.96 -8.88 5.73
CA THR A 215 -3.02 -8.49 4.66
C THR A 215 -1.59 -8.69 5.12
N VAL A 216 -0.66 -9.05 4.23
CA VAL A 216 0.70 -9.36 4.66
C VAL A 216 1.77 -8.92 3.65
N HIS A 217 2.70 -8.10 4.12
CA HIS A 217 4.05 -8.02 3.59
C HIS A 217 4.82 -9.24 4.10
N MET A 218 5.18 -10.14 3.20
CA MET A 218 5.75 -11.45 3.54
C MET A 218 7.15 -11.33 4.15
N ARG A 219 7.62 -12.41 4.79
CA ARG A 219 8.92 -12.49 5.42
C ARG A 219 10.08 -12.34 4.44
N GLN A 220 9.94 -12.97 3.27
CA GLN A 220 10.88 -12.87 2.17
C GLN A 220 10.12 -12.73 0.84
N GLU A 221 10.63 -11.89 -0.04
CA GLU A 221 10.05 -11.59 -1.34
C GLU A 221 11.06 -11.83 -2.48
N GLY A 222 12.26 -12.32 -2.16
CA GLY A 222 13.29 -12.77 -3.09
C GLY A 222 13.28 -14.28 -3.26
N GLY A 223 14.42 -14.92 -2.99
CA GLY A 223 14.59 -16.37 -3.10
C GLY A 223 13.63 -17.21 -2.26
N GLY A 224 13.22 -16.68 -1.10
CA GLY A 224 12.30 -17.31 -0.14
C GLY A 224 10.82 -16.99 -0.35
N VAL A 225 10.42 -16.29 -1.42
CA VAL A 225 9.02 -15.86 -1.62
C VAL A 225 8.02 -17.02 -1.62
N VAL A 226 8.36 -18.16 -2.19
CA VAL A 226 7.48 -19.34 -2.24
C VAL A 226 7.25 -19.92 -0.84
N ASP A 227 8.32 -20.02 -0.05
CA ASP A 227 8.24 -20.51 1.34
C ASP A 227 7.46 -19.53 2.22
N SER A 228 7.60 -18.22 1.97
CA SER A 228 6.82 -17.19 2.66
C SER A 228 5.33 -17.25 2.32
N VAL A 229 4.96 -17.56 1.07
CA VAL A 229 3.56 -17.84 0.70
C VAL A 229 3.05 -19.06 1.46
N GLU A 230 3.82 -20.15 1.54
CA GLU A 230 3.42 -21.35 2.28
C GLU A 230 3.30 -21.10 3.78
N GLU A 231 4.18 -20.29 4.39
CA GLU A 231 4.07 -19.85 5.78
C GLU A 231 2.71 -19.17 6.01
N MET A 232 2.35 -18.21 5.15
CA MET A 232 1.09 -17.47 5.32
C MET A 232 -0.16 -18.32 5.06
N LEU A 233 -0.10 -19.23 4.09
CA LEU A 233 -1.17 -20.22 3.89
C LEU A 233 -1.34 -21.13 5.11
N THR A 234 -0.25 -21.49 5.78
CA THR A 234 -0.29 -22.27 7.03
C THR A 234 -0.97 -21.49 8.15
N VAL A 235 -0.63 -20.20 8.33
CA VAL A 235 -1.29 -19.31 9.30
C VAL A 235 -2.78 -19.18 9.00
N ALA A 236 -3.13 -18.90 7.74
CA ALA A 236 -4.51 -18.69 7.33
C ALA A 236 -5.37 -19.94 7.49
N ARG A 237 -4.82 -21.14 7.21
CA ARG A 237 -5.50 -22.42 7.46
C ARG A 237 -5.71 -22.68 8.94
N ALA A 238 -4.67 -22.44 9.77
CA ALA A 238 -4.75 -22.66 11.22
C ALA A 238 -5.84 -21.78 11.87
N LEU A 239 -5.94 -20.53 11.43
CA LEU A 239 -6.87 -19.55 11.98
C LEU A 239 -8.19 -19.44 11.19
N ARG A 240 -8.31 -20.09 10.03
CA ARG A 240 -9.49 -20.05 9.16
C ARG A 240 -9.92 -18.62 8.82
N LEU A 241 -9.00 -17.80 8.31
CA LEU A 241 -9.28 -16.40 7.97
C LEU A 241 -8.93 -16.08 6.52
N PRO A 242 -9.56 -15.03 5.96
CA PRO A 242 -9.23 -14.53 4.63
C PRO A 242 -7.81 -13.97 4.61
N LEU A 243 -7.02 -14.37 3.61
CA LEU A 243 -5.63 -13.95 3.44
C LEU A 243 -5.46 -13.10 2.19
N HIS A 244 -4.77 -11.99 2.32
CA HIS A 244 -4.36 -11.15 1.21
C HIS A 244 -2.84 -10.95 1.20
N ILE A 245 -2.17 -11.47 0.17
CA ILE A 245 -0.72 -11.29 0.00
C ILE A 245 -0.48 -9.92 -0.63
N SER A 246 0.16 -9.04 0.10
CA SER A 246 0.48 -7.68 -0.32
C SER A 246 1.63 -7.65 -1.33
N HIS A 247 1.54 -6.75 -2.32
CA HIS A 247 2.58 -6.42 -3.33
C HIS A 247 3.43 -7.62 -3.78
N LEU A 248 2.76 -8.71 -4.18
CA LEU A 248 3.42 -9.95 -4.61
C LEU A 248 4.48 -9.66 -5.68
N LYS A 249 5.71 -10.07 -5.42
CA LYS A 249 6.85 -9.93 -6.31
C LYS A 249 7.90 -11.02 -6.06
N ALA A 250 8.83 -11.16 -6.99
CA ALA A 250 10.04 -11.96 -6.82
C ALA A 250 11.25 -11.05 -7.07
N MET A 251 11.90 -10.61 -5.99
CA MET A 251 13.06 -9.74 -6.06
C MET A 251 14.31 -10.48 -6.56
N GLY A 252 15.07 -9.81 -7.43
CA GLY A 252 16.36 -10.31 -7.95
C GLY A 252 16.24 -11.15 -9.21
N LYS A 253 17.13 -10.88 -10.17
CA LYS A 253 17.13 -11.47 -11.52
C LYS A 253 17.11 -13.00 -11.53
N GLU A 254 17.75 -13.64 -10.55
CA GLU A 254 17.80 -15.10 -10.40
C GLU A 254 16.43 -15.72 -10.08
N ASN A 255 15.46 -14.93 -9.58
CA ASN A 255 14.13 -15.38 -9.18
C ASN A 255 13.08 -15.13 -10.27
N TRP A 256 13.37 -14.24 -11.23
CA TRP A 256 12.41 -13.82 -12.25
C TRP A 256 11.94 -14.96 -13.15
N GLY A 257 10.68 -14.91 -13.54
CA GLY A 257 10.05 -15.91 -14.42
C GLY A 257 9.84 -17.29 -13.80
N THR A 258 10.42 -17.55 -12.61
CA THR A 258 10.36 -18.88 -11.96
C THR A 258 9.56 -18.86 -10.67
N LYS A 259 9.81 -17.92 -9.78
CA LYS A 259 9.19 -17.88 -8.44
C LYS A 259 7.74 -17.43 -8.45
N ILE A 260 7.39 -16.43 -9.28
CA ILE A 260 6.00 -15.95 -9.38
C ILE A 260 5.03 -17.02 -9.89
N PRO A 261 5.33 -17.82 -10.94
CA PRO A 261 4.49 -18.95 -11.32
C PRO A 261 4.24 -19.95 -10.19
N GLN A 262 5.26 -20.23 -9.37
CA GLN A 262 5.14 -21.14 -8.22
C GLN A 262 4.24 -20.56 -7.13
N ALA A 263 4.47 -19.29 -6.76
CA ALA A 263 3.65 -18.58 -5.77
C ALA A 263 2.17 -18.51 -6.20
N LEU A 264 1.89 -18.11 -7.44
CA LEU A 264 0.52 -18.06 -7.99
C LEU A 264 -0.13 -19.45 -8.02
N SER A 265 0.64 -20.51 -8.33
CA SER A 265 0.13 -21.88 -8.28
C SER A 265 -0.28 -22.32 -6.88
N LEU A 266 0.50 -21.93 -5.85
CA LEU A 266 0.16 -22.19 -4.44
C LEU A 266 -1.13 -21.47 -4.04
N LEU A 267 -1.24 -20.18 -4.37
CA LEU A 267 -2.43 -19.38 -4.06
C LEU A 267 -3.68 -19.93 -4.78
N THR A 268 -3.54 -20.32 -6.07
CA THR A 268 -4.65 -20.90 -6.83
C THR A 268 -5.12 -22.21 -6.20
N ARG A 269 -4.19 -23.11 -5.85
CA ARG A 269 -4.51 -24.37 -5.17
C ARG A 269 -5.21 -24.13 -3.83
N ALA A 270 -4.69 -23.21 -3.02
CA ALA A 270 -5.30 -22.87 -1.74
C ALA A 270 -6.75 -22.37 -1.91
N ARG A 271 -7.00 -21.58 -2.96
CA ARG A 271 -8.35 -21.11 -3.29
C ARG A 271 -9.26 -22.24 -3.75
N ASP A 272 -8.76 -23.16 -4.58
CA ASP A 272 -9.51 -24.35 -5.03
C ASP A 272 -9.85 -25.28 -3.85
N GLU A 273 -9.01 -25.31 -2.81
CA GLU A 273 -9.24 -25.98 -1.53
C GLU A 273 -10.24 -25.26 -0.62
N GLY A 274 -10.74 -24.08 -1.03
CA GLY A 274 -11.75 -23.29 -0.31
C GLY A 274 -11.21 -22.22 0.63
N LEU A 275 -9.90 -21.95 0.63
CA LEU A 275 -9.33 -20.83 1.37
C LEU A 275 -9.62 -19.52 0.61
N ASP A 276 -10.13 -18.52 1.31
CA ASP A 276 -10.31 -17.19 0.73
C ASP A 276 -8.97 -16.46 0.67
N VAL A 277 -8.31 -16.55 -0.48
CA VAL A 277 -6.98 -15.99 -0.70
C VAL A 277 -6.96 -15.12 -1.95
N THR A 278 -6.29 -13.96 -1.82
CA THR A 278 -6.05 -12.99 -2.89
C THR A 278 -4.65 -12.41 -2.77
N CYS A 279 -4.21 -11.65 -3.77
CA CYS A 279 -2.96 -10.88 -3.70
C CYS A 279 -3.13 -9.53 -4.40
N ASP A 280 -2.15 -8.66 -4.23
CA ASP A 280 -2.06 -7.42 -4.99
C ASP A 280 -0.67 -7.23 -5.62
N VAL A 281 -0.54 -6.22 -6.48
CA VAL A 281 0.70 -5.83 -7.14
C VAL A 281 0.64 -4.35 -7.53
N TYR A 282 1.75 -3.66 -7.44
CA TYR A 282 1.94 -2.36 -8.09
C TYR A 282 2.64 -2.53 -9.45
N PRO A 283 2.37 -1.66 -10.45
CA PRO A 283 2.82 -1.88 -11.83
C PRO A 283 4.21 -1.29 -12.11
N TYR A 284 5.15 -1.38 -11.16
CA TYR A 284 6.52 -0.85 -11.29
C TYR A 284 7.56 -1.91 -10.97
N THR A 285 8.71 -1.83 -11.66
CA THR A 285 9.85 -2.73 -11.43
C THR A 285 10.70 -2.33 -10.23
N ALA A 286 10.46 -1.15 -9.67
CA ALA A 286 11.12 -0.67 -8.47
C ALA A 286 10.17 -0.66 -7.27
N GLY A 287 10.69 -1.00 -6.09
CA GLY A 287 10.07 -0.82 -4.80
C GLY A 287 10.48 0.48 -4.12
N SER A 288 9.89 0.78 -2.97
CA SER A 288 10.33 1.87 -2.10
C SER A 288 10.02 1.52 -0.65
N THR A 289 11.05 1.57 0.19
CA THR A 289 10.98 1.32 1.61
C THR A 289 12.10 2.04 2.38
N GLN A 290 12.29 1.70 3.66
CA GLN A 290 13.41 2.22 4.46
C GLN A 290 14.73 1.57 4.06
N LEU A 291 15.82 2.35 3.97
CA LEU A 291 17.17 1.82 3.71
C LEU A 291 17.61 0.82 4.80
N LEU A 292 17.06 0.92 6.01
CA LEU A 292 17.29 -0.02 7.11
C LEU A 292 17.04 -1.49 6.73
N HIS A 293 16.19 -1.72 5.72
CA HIS A 293 15.83 -3.05 5.21
C HIS A 293 16.98 -3.84 4.53
N ILE A 294 18.08 -3.20 4.21
CA ILE A 294 19.28 -3.94 3.75
C ILE A 294 19.95 -4.75 4.86
N LEU A 295 19.63 -4.44 6.14
CA LEU A 295 20.21 -5.14 7.28
C LEU A 295 19.45 -6.44 7.57
N PRO A 296 20.14 -7.56 7.85
CA PRO A 296 19.49 -8.79 8.24
C PRO A 296 18.80 -8.65 9.61
N PRO A 297 17.72 -9.43 9.88
CA PRO A 297 16.91 -9.31 11.10
C PRO A 297 17.71 -9.34 12.41
N ASP A 298 18.75 -10.18 12.50
CA ASP A 298 19.62 -10.27 13.67
C ASP A 298 20.41 -8.96 13.95
N PHE A 299 20.62 -8.11 12.95
CA PHE A 299 21.19 -6.76 13.15
C PHE A 299 20.15 -5.72 13.63
N LEU A 300 18.87 -6.00 13.52
CA LEU A 300 17.80 -5.09 13.96
C LEU A 300 17.44 -5.27 15.46
N GLU A 301 17.95 -6.30 16.11
CA GLU A 301 17.70 -6.59 17.53
C GLU A 301 18.12 -5.41 18.43
N GLY A 302 17.32 -5.11 19.44
CA GLY A 302 17.62 -4.08 20.45
C GLY A 302 17.21 -2.67 20.03
N GLY A 303 16.50 -2.50 18.90
CA GLY A 303 15.99 -1.22 18.41
C GLY A 303 17.05 -0.32 17.77
N ILE A 304 16.62 0.85 17.27
CA ILE A 304 17.44 1.74 16.43
C ILE A 304 18.75 2.17 17.10
N ASP A 305 18.75 2.51 18.38
CA ASP A 305 19.98 2.92 19.08
C ASP A 305 21.00 1.77 19.18
N ALA A 306 20.54 0.52 19.29
CA ALA A 306 21.44 -0.63 19.26
C ALA A 306 21.98 -0.88 17.85
N VAL A 307 21.16 -0.72 16.82
CA VAL A 307 21.59 -0.77 15.41
C VAL A 307 22.67 0.27 15.15
N ILE A 308 22.46 1.53 15.52
CA ILE A 308 23.44 2.61 15.34
C ILE A 308 24.77 2.27 16.03
N ARG A 309 24.74 1.80 17.28
CA ARG A 309 25.97 1.36 17.97
C ARG A 309 26.70 0.23 17.24
N ARG A 310 25.98 -0.77 16.74
CA ARG A 310 26.59 -1.86 15.91
C ARG A 310 27.20 -1.31 14.63
N LEU A 311 26.50 -0.42 13.94
CA LEU A 311 27.00 0.19 12.71
C LEU A 311 28.20 1.12 12.92
N GLN A 312 28.43 1.64 14.12
CA GLN A 312 29.61 2.41 14.51
C GLN A 312 30.81 1.50 14.89
N ASP A 313 30.56 0.24 15.24
CA ASP A 313 31.63 -0.70 15.64
C ASP A 313 32.23 -1.43 14.43
N ALA A 314 33.54 -1.33 14.26
CA ALA A 314 34.23 -1.94 13.12
C ALA A 314 34.18 -3.49 13.13
N GLY A 315 34.08 -4.11 14.34
CA GLY A 315 33.93 -5.56 14.46
C GLY A 315 32.54 -6.02 14.00
N ALA A 316 31.51 -5.29 14.43
CA ALA A 316 30.14 -5.55 14.01
C ALA A 316 29.94 -5.34 12.51
N ARG A 317 30.56 -4.31 11.88
CA ARG A 317 30.51 -4.14 10.40
C ARG A 317 31.18 -5.30 9.66
N ARG A 318 32.27 -5.87 10.18
CA ARG A 318 32.88 -7.08 9.58
C ARG A 318 31.94 -8.29 9.69
N ALA A 319 31.29 -8.46 10.82
CA ALA A 319 30.30 -9.51 11.00
C ALA A 319 29.07 -9.31 10.08
N LEU A 320 28.59 -8.06 9.93
CA LEU A 320 27.54 -7.70 8.99
C LEU A 320 27.89 -8.08 7.55
N ARG A 321 29.12 -7.74 7.10
CA ARG A 321 29.60 -8.10 5.76
C ARG A 321 29.56 -9.62 5.54
N GLN A 322 30.07 -10.40 6.47
CA GLN A 322 30.04 -11.87 6.39
C GLN A 322 28.60 -12.40 6.39
N ARG A 323 27.72 -11.77 7.17
CA ARG A 323 26.31 -12.15 7.27
C ARG A 323 25.56 -11.88 5.96
N ILE A 324 25.80 -10.74 5.32
CA ILE A 324 25.25 -10.38 4.00
C ILE A 324 25.81 -11.35 2.94
N GLU A 325 27.12 -11.60 2.92
CA GLU A 325 27.75 -12.54 1.98
C GLU A 325 27.20 -13.96 2.08
N SER A 326 26.72 -14.38 3.26
CA SER A 326 26.08 -15.69 3.45
C SER A 326 24.73 -15.81 2.75
N GLY A 327 23.98 -14.70 2.62
CA GLY A 327 22.68 -14.62 1.94
C GLY A 327 21.56 -15.51 2.51
N VAL A 328 21.71 -16.02 3.75
CA VAL A 328 20.81 -17.04 4.31
C VAL A 328 19.76 -16.40 5.21
N GLY A 329 18.49 -16.71 4.96
CA GLY A 329 17.37 -16.43 5.89
C GLY A 329 16.85 -14.99 5.90
N PHE A 330 17.20 -14.17 4.92
CA PHE A 330 16.66 -12.82 4.69
C PHE A 330 16.82 -12.41 3.22
N ASP A 331 16.11 -11.38 2.80
CA ASP A 331 16.30 -10.79 1.48
C ASP A 331 17.49 -9.82 1.50
N ASP A 332 18.60 -10.25 0.92
CA ASP A 332 19.77 -9.39 0.71
C ASP A 332 19.48 -8.42 -0.47
N ILE A 333 18.87 -7.28 -0.17
CA ILE A 333 18.50 -6.28 -1.18
C ILE A 333 19.72 -5.79 -1.95
N ALA A 334 20.87 -5.65 -1.29
CA ALA A 334 22.10 -5.24 -1.95
C ALA A 334 22.54 -6.23 -3.04
N ARG A 335 22.34 -7.53 -2.83
CA ARG A 335 22.59 -8.56 -3.83
C ARG A 335 21.49 -8.62 -4.89
N LEU A 336 20.22 -8.51 -4.47
CA LEU A 336 19.05 -8.69 -5.34
C LEU A 336 18.87 -7.52 -6.32
N ALA A 337 19.12 -6.28 -5.89
CA ALA A 337 19.02 -5.07 -6.71
C ALA A 337 20.38 -4.58 -7.25
N GLY A 338 21.47 -4.90 -6.54
CA GLY A 338 22.78 -4.27 -6.76
C GLY A 338 22.88 -2.90 -6.09
N TRP A 339 24.09 -2.49 -5.68
CA TRP A 339 24.31 -1.16 -5.10
C TRP A 339 24.03 0.00 -6.07
N ASP A 340 24.06 -0.26 -7.36
CA ASP A 340 23.69 0.65 -8.44
C ASP A 340 22.18 0.73 -8.65
N GLY A 341 21.44 -0.27 -8.20
CA GLY A 341 19.96 -0.32 -8.24
C GLY A 341 19.27 0.26 -7.00
N ILE A 342 20.01 0.65 -5.94
CA ILE A 342 19.46 1.21 -4.70
C ILE A 342 19.69 2.72 -4.66
N TYR A 343 18.62 3.51 -4.78
CA TYR A 343 18.65 4.98 -4.83
C TYR A 343 18.12 5.60 -3.54
N LEU A 344 18.83 6.64 -3.05
CA LEU A 344 18.45 7.40 -1.85
C LEU A 344 17.34 8.40 -2.21
N THR A 345 16.19 8.32 -1.53
CA THR A 345 14.99 9.11 -1.87
C THR A 345 14.49 10.01 -0.75
N GLY A 346 14.87 9.76 0.49
CA GLY A 346 14.61 10.62 1.63
C GLY A 346 15.87 10.75 2.48
N LEU A 347 16.40 11.96 2.58
CA LEU A 347 17.55 12.35 3.41
C LEU A 347 17.22 13.65 4.10
N TYR A 348 17.62 13.81 5.36
CA TYR A 348 17.19 14.93 6.21
C TYR A 348 18.37 15.74 6.76
N ARG A 349 19.59 15.16 6.80
CA ARG A 349 20.77 15.87 7.29
C ARG A 349 21.41 16.70 6.16
N PRO A 350 21.72 18.00 6.41
CA PRO A 350 22.29 18.89 5.39
C PRO A 350 23.50 18.32 4.67
N GLU A 351 24.37 17.61 5.39
CA GLU A 351 25.59 16.99 4.85
C GLU A 351 25.31 15.86 3.86
N ASN A 352 24.12 15.22 3.95
CA ASN A 352 23.74 14.10 3.09
C ASN A 352 22.82 14.53 1.92
N LEU A 353 22.19 15.71 1.99
CA LEU A 353 21.28 16.19 0.92
C LEU A 353 21.89 16.17 -0.49
N PRO A 354 23.21 16.40 -0.68
CA PRO A 354 23.85 16.27 -2.01
C PRO A 354 23.74 14.88 -2.63
N TYR A 355 23.45 13.84 -1.85
CA TYR A 355 23.31 12.46 -2.32
C TYR A 355 21.85 12.09 -2.69
N LEU A 356 20.90 12.99 -2.50
CA LEU A 356 19.50 12.73 -2.78
C LEU A 356 19.29 12.44 -4.29
N GLY A 357 18.73 11.25 -4.58
CA GLY A 357 18.53 10.76 -5.94
C GLY A 357 19.75 10.06 -6.54
N SER A 358 20.84 9.88 -5.76
CA SER A 358 22.00 9.07 -6.17
C SER A 358 21.84 7.63 -5.72
N SER A 359 22.43 6.70 -6.46
CA SER A 359 22.55 5.31 -5.99
C SER A 359 23.65 5.17 -4.93
N ILE A 360 23.56 4.12 -4.10
CA ILE A 360 24.61 3.81 -3.12
C ILE A 360 25.97 3.64 -3.81
N ALA A 361 26.03 3.00 -4.98
CA ALA A 361 27.26 2.87 -5.76
C ALA A 361 27.84 4.23 -6.17
N GLN A 362 27.01 5.18 -6.57
CA GLN A 362 27.44 6.54 -6.92
C GLN A 362 27.99 7.30 -5.71
N VAL A 363 27.33 7.21 -4.56
CA VAL A 363 27.80 7.85 -3.31
C VAL A 363 29.10 7.22 -2.84
N ALA A 364 29.23 5.89 -2.91
CA ALA A 364 30.44 5.17 -2.58
C ALA A 364 31.62 5.62 -3.45
N ALA A 365 31.41 5.75 -4.77
CA ALA A 365 32.41 6.25 -5.70
C ALA A 365 32.84 7.71 -5.40
N GLN A 366 31.88 8.59 -5.08
CA GLN A 366 32.14 9.99 -4.73
C GLN A 366 32.94 10.13 -3.42
N THR A 367 32.68 9.25 -2.45
CA THR A 367 33.31 9.29 -1.13
C THR A 367 34.57 8.44 -1.03
N GLY A 368 34.87 7.61 -2.05
CA GLY A 368 36.02 6.68 -2.06
C GLY A 368 35.85 5.53 -1.05
N LYS A 369 34.61 5.20 -0.66
CA LYS A 369 34.31 4.16 0.33
C LYS A 369 33.74 2.90 -0.34
N ASP A 370 33.82 1.79 0.38
CA ASP A 370 33.07 0.58 0.04
C ASP A 370 31.54 0.86 0.14
N PRO A 371 30.71 0.34 -0.76
CA PRO A 371 29.25 0.60 -0.74
C PRO A 371 28.55 0.23 0.57
N LEU A 372 28.88 -0.90 1.20
CA LEU A 372 28.31 -1.29 2.48
C LEU A 372 28.73 -0.33 3.60
N ASP A 373 29.99 0.07 3.65
CA ASP A 373 30.48 1.04 4.64
C ASP A 373 29.83 2.42 4.44
N CYS A 374 29.66 2.83 3.17
CA CYS A 374 28.93 4.05 2.83
C CYS A 374 27.48 3.99 3.33
N CYS A 375 26.80 2.87 3.09
CA CYS A 375 25.43 2.65 3.56
C CYS A 375 25.34 2.67 5.09
N CYS A 376 26.28 2.02 5.79
CA CYS A 376 26.36 2.05 7.26
C CYS A 376 26.54 3.47 7.80
N ASP A 377 27.40 4.28 7.17
CA ASP A 377 27.65 5.66 7.58
C ASP A 377 26.40 6.53 7.39
N LEU A 378 25.69 6.36 6.28
CA LEU A 378 24.42 7.04 6.02
C LEU A 378 23.35 6.66 7.06
N LEU A 379 23.17 5.37 7.33
CA LEU A 379 22.24 4.90 8.36
C LEU A 379 22.54 5.48 9.74
N VAL A 380 23.83 5.58 10.10
CA VAL A 380 24.26 6.20 11.38
C VAL A 380 23.96 7.68 11.38
N SER A 381 24.35 8.43 10.34
CA SER A 381 24.19 9.90 10.29
C SER A 381 22.73 10.34 10.26
N GLU A 382 21.88 9.61 9.53
CA GLU A 382 20.43 9.87 9.42
C GLU A 382 19.58 9.17 10.51
N ARG A 383 20.22 8.53 11.50
CA ARG A 383 19.53 7.75 12.54
C ARG A 383 18.58 6.70 12.00
N CYS A 384 18.95 6.07 10.89
CA CYS A 384 18.15 5.09 10.14
C CYS A 384 16.85 5.65 9.50
N GLU A 385 16.63 6.94 9.51
CA GLU A 385 15.45 7.60 8.93
C GLU A 385 15.63 7.90 7.45
N ILE A 386 16.05 6.91 6.65
CA ILE A 386 16.31 7.04 5.21
C ILE A 386 15.29 6.22 4.43
N THR A 387 14.77 6.78 3.34
CA THR A 387 14.03 6.01 2.33
C THR A 387 14.87 5.73 1.10
N MET A 388 14.57 4.61 0.45
CA MET A 388 15.18 4.19 -0.80
C MET A 388 14.13 3.81 -1.84
N ILE A 389 14.57 3.81 -3.11
CA ILE A 389 13.94 3.08 -4.21
C ILE A 389 14.93 2.00 -4.64
N ASP A 390 14.45 0.78 -4.84
CA ASP A 390 15.25 -0.36 -5.26
C ASP A 390 14.69 -1.03 -6.52
N PHE A 391 15.48 -1.12 -7.58
CA PHE A 391 15.10 -1.72 -8.86
C PHE A 391 15.35 -3.24 -8.81
N MET A 392 14.31 -4.02 -8.49
CA MET A 392 14.46 -5.43 -8.11
C MET A 392 13.44 -6.39 -8.74
N ALA A 393 12.42 -5.90 -9.46
CA ALA A 393 11.34 -6.72 -10.00
C ALA A 393 11.35 -6.80 -11.54
N SER A 394 10.69 -7.81 -12.08
CA SER A 394 10.52 -8.05 -13.52
C SER A 394 9.17 -7.56 -14.01
N GLU A 395 9.14 -6.79 -15.11
CA GLU A 395 7.90 -6.38 -15.76
C GLU A 395 7.08 -7.58 -16.25
N GLU A 396 7.75 -8.66 -16.70
CA GLU A 396 7.06 -9.87 -17.14
C GLU A 396 6.35 -10.59 -15.98
N ASP A 397 6.96 -10.61 -14.79
CA ASP A 397 6.34 -11.16 -13.59
C ASP A 397 5.18 -10.28 -13.11
N ILE A 398 5.32 -8.95 -13.16
CA ILE A 398 4.24 -8.00 -12.90
C ILE A 398 3.06 -8.27 -13.85
N ALA A 399 3.32 -8.36 -15.16
CA ALA A 399 2.29 -8.68 -16.16
C ALA A 399 1.62 -10.04 -15.89
N ARG A 400 2.36 -11.02 -15.41
CA ARG A 400 1.84 -12.34 -15.02
C ARG A 400 0.91 -12.26 -13.81
N ILE A 401 1.32 -11.51 -12.78
CA ILE A 401 0.50 -11.28 -11.59
C ILE A 401 -0.77 -10.51 -11.98
N LEU A 402 -0.65 -9.46 -12.81
CA LEU A 402 -1.79 -8.69 -13.29
C LEU A 402 -2.81 -9.55 -14.07
N ARG A 403 -2.38 -10.59 -14.80
CA ARG A 403 -3.29 -11.53 -15.48
C ARG A 403 -3.96 -12.52 -14.53
N SER A 404 -3.45 -12.69 -13.32
CA SER A 404 -4.05 -13.62 -12.36
C SER A 404 -5.43 -13.13 -11.90
N PRO A 405 -6.45 -14.00 -11.85
CA PRO A 405 -7.76 -13.64 -11.31
C PRO A 405 -7.75 -13.37 -9.80
N LEU A 406 -6.65 -13.73 -9.12
CA LEU A 406 -6.48 -13.53 -7.67
C LEU A 406 -5.92 -12.15 -7.33
N SER A 407 -5.39 -11.41 -8.32
CA SER A 407 -4.69 -10.17 -8.08
C SER A 407 -5.57 -8.94 -8.32
N ASN A 408 -5.33 -7.89 -7.53
CA ASN A 408 -5.79 -6.54 -7.77
C ASN A 408 -4.61 -5.56 -7.85
N LEU A 409 -4.89 -4.34 -8.31
CA LEU A 409 -3.91 -3.27 -8.38
C LEU A 409 -3.87 -2.49 -7.08
N ILE A 410 -2.66 -2.12 -6.65
CA ILE A 410 -2.41 -1.18 -5.55
C ILE A 410 -1.25 -0.24 -5.91
N SER A 411 -1.06 0.82 -5.12
CA SER A 411 0.11 1.68 -5.28
C SER A 411 1.27 1.33 -4.35
N ASP A 412 1.00 0.88 -3.14
CA ASP A 412 1.99 0.79 -2.06
C ASP A 412 2.71 2.13 -1.82
N ALA A 413 1.94 3.23 -1.93
CA ALA A 413 2.46 4.59 -1.84
C ALA A 413 2.94 4.93 -0.43
N THR A 414 4.19 5.41 -0.33
CA THR A 414 4.82 5.93 0.87
C THR A 414 4.93 7.44 0.82
N TYR A 415 4.89 8.12 1.96
CA TYR A 415 4.78 9.58 2.04
C TYR A 415 5.92 10.21 2.86
N PRO A 416 7.19 10.10 2.44
CA PRO A 416 8.26 10.79 3.14
C PRO A 416 7.95 12.29 3.24
N SER A 417 8.42 12.92 4.32
CA SER A 417 8.14 14.35 4.54
C SER A 417 8.84 15.25 3.55
N GLU A 418 10.01 14.83 3.10
CA GLU A 418 10.88 15.54 2.15
C GLU A 418 11.53 14.52 1.22
N GLY A 419 12.10 15.01 0.10
CA GLY A 419 12.85 14.17 -0.83
C GLY A 419 12.11 13.90 -2.14
N LYS A 420 12.45 12.76 -2.75
CA LYS A 420 11.91 12.29 -4.03
C LYS A 420 11.16 10.99 -3.83
N PRO A 421 9.85 11.01 -3.50
CA PRO A 421 9.10 9.77 -3.33
C PRO A 421 9.08 8.95 -4.63
N HIS A 422 8.72 7.68 -4.53
CA HIS A 422 8.49 6.85 -5.71
C HIS A 422 7.33 7.43 -6.54
N PRO A 423 7.39 7.48 -7.90
CA PRO A 423 6.30 8.00 -8.74
C PRO A 423 4.96 7.28 -8.54
N ARG A 424 4.95 6.07 -7.97
CA ARG A 424 3.73 5.32 -7.64
C ARG A 424 2.73 6.08 -6.74
N VAL A 425 3.20 7.10 -5.99
CA VAL A 425 2.33 7.98 -5.20
C VAL A 425 1.35 8.73 -6.08
N TYR A 426 1.81 9.14 -7.28
CA TYR A 426 1.12 10.07 -8.18
C TYR A 426 0.58 9.42 -9.44
N GLY A 427 1.10 8.24 -9.86
CA GLY A 427 0.88 7.72 -11.20
C GLY A 427 0.41 6.26 -11.33
N THR A 428 0.27 5.49 -10.26
CA THR A 428 0.03 4.03 -10.32
C THR A 428 -1.17 3.63 -11.19
N PHE A 429 -2.31 4.25 -11.00
CA PHE A 429 -3.54 3.88 -11.70
C PHE A 429 -3.50 4.31 -13.18
N PRO A 430 -3.07 5.53 -13.49
CA PRO A 430 -2.77 5.94 -14.87
C PRO A 430 -1.71 5.07 -15.54
N HIS A 431 -0.62 4.70 -14.86
CA HIS A 431 0.43 3.83 -15.40
C HIS A 431 -0.12 2.45 -15.82
N LEU A 432 -1.02 1.85 -15.03
CA LEU A 432 -1.69 0.62 -15.45
C LEU A 432 -2.47 0.83 -16.75
N LEU A 433 -3.28 1.89 -16.83
CA LEU A 433 -4.13 2.20 -17.99
C LEU A 433 -3.30 2.55 -19.23
N GLU A 434 -2.25 3.33 -19.06
CA GLU A 434 -1.35 3.73 -20.14
C GLU A 434 -0.48 2.57 -20.61
N HIS A 435 0.37 2.06 -19.72
CA HIS A 435 1.41 1.11 -20.09
C HIS A 435 0.89 -0.31 -20.28
N PHE A 436 0.17 -0.86 -19.29
CA PHE A 436 -0.23 -2.27 -19.33
C PHE A 436 -1.51 -2.53 -20.15
N VAL A 437 -2.43 -1.55 -20.24
CA VAL A 437 -3.65 -1.69 -21.06
C VAL A 437 -3.41 -1.16 -22.47
N ARG A 438 -3.11 0.13 -22.62
CA ARG A 438 -3.07 0.80 -23.92
C ARG A 438 -1.85 0.40 -24.77
N GLU A 439 -0.65 0.38 -24.19
CA GLU A 439 0.59 0.11 -24.93
C GLU A 439 0.91 -1.37 -25.06
N LYS A 440 0.84 -2.12 -23.97
CA LYS A 440 1.25 -3.53 -23.93
C LYS A 440 0.11 -4.53 -24.18
N GLY A 441 -1.15 -4.12 -24.00
CA GLY A 441 -2.30 -5.01 -24.14
C GLY A 441 -2.27 -6.22 -23.20
N VAL A 442 -1.72 -6.03 -21.98
CA VAL A 442 -1.63 -7.10 -20.95
C VAL A 442 -3.01 -7.47 -20.43
N LEU A 443 -3.90 -6.46 -20.29
CA LEU A 443 -5.29 -6.56 -19.85
C LEU A 443 -6.20 -5.82 -20.83
N SER A 444 -7.47 -6.23 -20.92
CA SER A 444 -8.52 -5.37 -21.45
C SER A 444 -8.82 -4.24 -20.47
N LEU A 445 -9.48 -3.18 -20.95
CA LEU A 445 -9.88 -2.06 -20.08
C LEU A 445 -10.86 -2.51 -19.00
N GLU A 446 -11.80 -3.40 -19.33
CA GLU A 446 -12.78 -3.96 -18.40
C GLU A 446 -12.12 -4.78 -17.29
N GLU A 447 -11.10 -5.59 -17.63
CA GLU A 447 -10.30 -6.34 -16.65
C GLU A 447 -9.50 -5.41 -15.75
N ALA A 448 -8.87 -4.39 -16.32
CA ALA A 448 -8.12 -3.38 -15.55
C ALA A 448 -9.05 -2.64 -14.57
N VAL A 449 -10.22 -2.15 -15.04
CA VAL A 449 -11.20 -1.49 -14.17
C VAL A 449 -11.64 -2.43 -13.04
N LYS A 450 -11.91 -3.71 -13.32
CA LYS A 450 -12.25 -4.70 -12.28
C LYS A 450 -11.16 -4.83 -11.22
N LYS A 451 -9.87 -4.83 -11.63
CA LYS A 451 -8.72 -4.92 -10.74
C LYS A 451 -8.49 -3.66 -9.89
N MET A 452 -8.96 -2.52 -10.37
CA MET A 452 -8.88 -1.23 -9.70
C MET A 452 -10.11 -0.93 -8.84
N THR A 453 -11.17 -1.75 -8.89
CA THR A 453 -12.46 -1.42 -8.27
C THR A 453 -13.07 -2.60 -7.49
N LEU A 454 -13.70 -3.56 -8.15
CA LEU A 454 -14.44 -4.64 -7.50
C LEU A 454 -13.54 -5.61 -6.72
N LEU A 455 -12.40 -5.99 -7.28
CA LEU A 455 -11.52 -6.96 -6.60
C LEU A 455 -10.92 -6.40 -5.31
N PRO A 456 -10.36 -5.17 -5.25
CA PRO A 456 -9.92 -4.59 -3.98
C PRO A 456 -11.06 -4.39 -2.99
N ALA A 457 -12.27 -3.97 -3.44
CA ALA A 457 -13.45 -3.86 -2.58
C ALA A 457 -13.82 -5.21 -1.95
N GLN A 458 -13.79 -6.29 -2.72
CA GLN A 458 -14.07 -7.65 -2.24
C GLN A 458 -12.99 -8.14 -1.25
N ALA A 459 -11.70 -7.89 -1.54
CA ALA A 459 -10.60 -8.29 -0.67
C ALA A 459 -10.75 -7.72 0.74
N LEU A 460 -11.17 -6.46 0.88
CA LEU A 460 -11.37 -5.79 2.18
C LEU A 460 -12.84 -5.69 2.62
N ARG A 461 -13.77 -6.42 1.99
CA ARG A 461 -15.20 -6.47 2.40
C ARG A 461 -15.93 -5.11 2.33
N LEU A 462 -15.56 -4.24 1.40
CA LEU A 462 -16.22 -2.95 1.17
C LEU A 462 -17.52 -3.15 0.39
N LYS A 463 -18.62 -3.42 1.07
CA LYS A 463 -19.88 -3.92 0.47
C LYS A 463 -20.59 -2.94 -0.46
N ALA A 464 -20.43 -1.64 -0.20
CA ALA A 464 -21.14 -0.59 -0.95
C ALA A 464 -20.32 -0.03 -2.13
N LYS A 465 -19.14 -0.60 -2.45
CA LYS A 465 -18.15 -0.02 -3.35
C LYS A 465 -17.69 -0.99 -4.44
N GLY A 466 -16.99 -0.46 -5.43
CA GLY A 466 -16.27 -1.24 -6.43
C GLY A 466 -17.06 -1.62 -7.68
N ALA A 467 -18.35 -1.30 -7.77
CA ALA A 467 -19.15 -1.53 -8.96
C ALA A 467 -20.16 -0.40 -9.20
N LEU A 468 -20.57 -0.22 -10.46
CA LEU A 468 -21.72 0.60 -10.81
C LEU A 468 -22.98 -0.27 -10.75
N ALA A 469 -23.70 -0.20 -9.64
CA ALA A 469 -24.98 -0.90 -9.45
C ALA A 469 -25.91 -0.08 -8.58
N VAL A 470 -27.22 -0.20 -8.83
CA VAL A 470 -28.24 0.53 -8.06
C VAL A 470 -28.12 0.19 -6.57
N GLY A 471 -28.11 1.23 -5.72
CA GLY A 471 -27.98 1.14 -4.28
C GLY A 471 -26.55 1.23 -3.75
N LEU A 472 -25.53 1.07 -4.59
CA LEU A 472 -24.13 1.28 -4.20
C LEU A 472 -23.76 2.77 -4.11
N ASP A 473 -22.64 3.08 -3.49
CA ASP A 473 -22.13 4.44 -3.39
C ASP A 473 -21.85 5.01 -4.80
N ALA A 474 -22.18 6.28 -4.98
CA ALA A 474 -21.93 6.99 -6.22
C ALA A 474 -20.46 7.50 -6.29
N ASP A 475 -19.51 6.56 -6.22
CA ASP A 475 -18.11 6.80 -6.49
C ASP A 475 -17.86 6.47 -7.97
N ILE A 476 -17.63 7.50 -8.78
CA ILE A 476 -17.67 7.37 -10.24
C ILE A 476 -16.53 8.16 -10.89
N ASN A 477 -15.85 7.54 -11.85
CA ASN A 477 -14.90 8.19 -12.73
C ASN A 477 -15.47 8.36 -14.14
N VAL A 478 -15.18 9.50 -14.77
CA VAL A 478 -15.45 9.76 -16.19
C VAL A 478 -14.14 10.19 -16.85
N PHE A 479 -13.66 9.42 -17.83
CA PHE A 479 -12.40 9.71 -18.51
C PHE A 479 -12.34 9.14 -19.93
N ASP A 480 -11.50 9.73 -20.78
CA ASP A 480 -11.11 9.13 -22.06
C ASP A 480 -9.86 8.25 -21.83
N PRO A 481 -9.93 6.92 -22.06
CA PRO A 481 -8.78 6.04 -21.86
C PRO A 481 -7.55 6.40 -22.70
N ALA A 482 -7.74 7.11 -23.82
CA ALA A 482 -6.63 7.57 -24.66
C ALA A 482 -5.89 8.79 -24.08
N GLN A 483 -6.50 9.50 -23.13
CA GLN A 483 -5.96 10.73 -22.54
C GLN A 483 -5.40 10.55 -21.14
N VAL A 484 -5.53 9.36 -20.55
CA VAL A 484 -4.99 9.09 -19.23
C VAL A 484 -3.48 8.87 -19.33
N HIS A 485 -2.71 9.64 -18.54
CA HIS A 485 -1.25 9.63 -18.54
C HIS A 485 -0.67 9.71 -17.14
N GLU A 486 0.36 8.89 -16.89
CA GLU A 486 1.32 9.13 -15.82
C GLU A 486 2.28 10.25 -16.26
N THR A 487 2.47 11.26 -15.42
CA THR A 487 3.34 12.40 -15.70
C THR A 487 4.61 12.41 -14.87
N GLY A 488 4.58 11.73 -13.71
CA GLY A 488 5.72 11.60 -12.80
C GLY A 488 6.79 10.66 -13.35
N THR A 489 8.06 10.98 -13.08
CA THR A 489 9.22 10.10 -13.33
C THR A 489 10.00 9.88 -12.05
N TYR A 490 10.99 8.98 -12.06
CA TYR A 490 11.86 8.79 -10.88
C TYR A 490 12.70 10.04 -10.56
N GLU A 491 13.02 10.86 -11.56
CA GLU A 491 13.75 12.13 -11.39
C GLU A 491 12.85 13.27 -10.90
N ALA A 492 11.59 13.28 -11.35
CA ALA A 492 10.59 14.30 -11.03
C ALA A 492 9.24 13.66 -10.68
N PRO A 493 9.13 12.98 -9.51
CA PRO A 493 7.99 12.13 -9.20
C PRO A 493 6.72 12.90 -8.81
N CYS A 494 6.85 14.08 -8.22
CA CYS A 494 5.73 14.84 -7.64
C CYS A 494 4.93 15.60 -8.72
N GLN A 495 4.39 14.87 -9.70
CA GLN A 495 3.57 15.44 -10.76
C GLN A 495 2.21 14.76 -10.78
N LEU A 496 1.14 15.56 -10.81
CA LEU A 496 -0.22 15.06 -10.85
C LEU A 496 -0.51 14.36 -12.18
N ALA A 497 -1.07 13.16 -12.15
CA ALA A 497 -1.55 12.47 -13.33
C ALA A 497 -2.60 13.29 -14.09
N GLN A 498 -2.79 12.99 -15.38
CA GLN A 498 -3.70 13.70 -16.27
C GLN A 498 -4.71 12.74 -16.91
N GLY A 499 -5.84 13.31 -17.39
CA GLY A 499 -6.82 12.58 -18.21
C GLY A 499 -8.14 12.24 -17.51
N MET A 500 -8.25 12.42 -16.18
CA MET A 500 -9.55 12.32 -15.50
C MET A 500 -10.39 13.57 -15.79
N ARG A 501 -11.56 13.38 -16.45
CA ARG A 501 -12.52 14.50 -16.69
C ARG A 501 -13.32 14.78 -15.44
N TYR A 502 -13.90 13.75 -14.83
CA TYR A 502 -14.61 13.87 -13.56
C TYR A 502 -14.21 12.74 -12.62
N VAL A 503 -14.05 13.09 -11.35
CA VAL A 503 -13.98 12.15 -10.23
C VAL A 503 -15.07 12.54 -9.24
N ILE A 504 -15.97 11.63 -8.98
CA ILE A 504 -17.15 11.83 -8.13
C ILE A 504 -17.00 10.92 -6.92
N VAL A 505 -17.08 11.51 -5.72
CA VAL A 505 -16.94 10.83 -4.43
C VAL A 505 -18.27 10.97 -3.69
N GLY A 506 -18.94 9.87 -3.39
CA GLY A 506 -20.23 9.87 -2.70
C GLY A 506 -21.29 10.76 -3.38
N GLY A 507 -21.29 10.82 -4.72
CA GLY A 507 -22.20 11.65 -5.51
C GLY A 507 -21.81 13.12 -5.66
N THR A 508 -20.69 13.55 -5.05
CA THR A 508 -20.15 14.93 -5.16
C THR A 508 -19.00 14.97 -6.13
N VAL A 509 -18.98 15.94 -7.04
CA VAL A 509 -17.84 16.15 -7.96
C VAL A 509 -16.66 16.66 -7.17
N ALA A 510 -15.62 15.82 -7.02
CA ALA A 510 -14.38 16.14 -6.33
C ALA A 510 -13.29 16.68 -7.28
N LEU A 511 -13.32 16.25 -8.55
CA LEU A 511 -12.42 16.73 -9.61
C LEU A 511 -13.22 16.92 -10.90
N HIS A 512 -12.98 18.04 -11.62
CA HIS A 512 -13.48 18.30 -12.96
C HIS A 512 -12.39 18.96 -13.80
N ASP A 513 -11.93 18.27 -14.86
CA ASP A 513 -10.93 18.76 -15.83
C ASP A 513 -9.70 19.43 -15.16
N GLY A 514 -9.12 18.77 -14.16
CA GLY A 514 -7.95 19.24 -13.41
C GLY A 514 -8.25 20.27 -12.31
N VAL A 515 -9.51 20.69 -12.13
CA VAL A 515 -9.93 21.60 -11.06
C VAL A 515 -10.47 20.79 -9.87
N PHE A 516 -9.82 20.89 -8.73
CA PHE A 516 -10.24 20.21 -7.49
C PHE A 516 -11.30 21.02 -6.77
N SER A 517 -12.34 20.31 -6.29
CA SER A 517 -13.38 20.92 -5.46
C SER A 517 -12.83 21.28 -4.08
N GLU A 518 -13.29 22.37 -3.51
CA GLU A 518 -13.07 22.71 -2.10
C GLU A 518 -13.98 21.88 -1.17
N GLN A 519 -15.02 21.25 -1.71
CA GLN A 519 -15.96 20.44 -0.96
C GLN A 519 -15.40 19.04 -0.69
N SER A 520 -15.20 18.70 0.56
CA SER A 520 -14.78 17.36 1.00
C SER A 520 -16.01 16.45 1.11
N ALA A 521 -16.02 15.36 0.32
CA ALA A 521 -17.11 14.39 0.26
C ALA A 521 -16.71 13.00 0.79
N GLY A 522 -15.44 12.83 1.16
CA GLY A 522 -14.91 11.59 1.69
C GLY A 522 -15.43 11.28 3.10
N THR A 523 -15.50 10.00 3.42
CA THR A 523 -15.93 9.49 4.73
C THR A 523 -14.95 8.45 5.24
N ILE A 524 -14.94 8.22 6.56
CA ILE A 524 -14.24 7.09 7.16
C ILE A 524 -15.02 5.81 6.90
N LEU A 525 -14.36 4.84 6.30
CA LEU A 525 -14.91 3.50 6.10
C LEU A 525 -14.61 2.65 7.33
N LYS A 526 -15.66 2.05 7.88
CA LYS A 526 -15.55 1.17 9.06
C LYS A 526 -16.03 -0.23 8.73
N ARG A 527 -15.47 -1.21 9.41
CA ARG A 527 -15.89 -2.61 9.30
C ARG A 527 -17.39 -2.74 9.63
N GLY A 528 -18.11 -3.42 8.75
CA GLY A 528 -19.54 -3.68 8.93
C GLY A 528 -20.48 -2.68 8.25
N ASN A 529 -19.96 -1.56 7.75
CA ASN A 529 -20.72 -0.58 6.99
C ASN A 529 -20.80 -0.92 5.50
#